data_5637848cf8992be73a3482a74545d168
#
_entry.id   5637848cf8992be73a3482a74545d168
#
_cell.length_a   1.000
_cell.length_b   1.000
_cell.length_c   1.000
_cell.angle_alpha   90.00
_cell.angle_beta   90.00
_cell.angle_gamma   90.00
#
_symmetry.space_group_name_H-M   'P 1'
#
loop_
_entity.id
_entity.type
_entity.pdbx_description
1 polymer ?
#
loop_
_entity_poly.entity_id
_entity_poly.type
_entity_poly.pdbx_seq_one_letter_code
_entity_poly.pdbx_strand_id
1 'polypeptide(L)'
;IFKLMFAGPRPYWVSDKVLPFAAESSFGVPSGHAQNAVGVWGIMASGVRKQWAWGVALALAFLIGFSRWYLGVHFPHDVFMGWLLGGILLWAFMQFWNPVEAWLKQKTFGTQIFIALIVSVIFIALGAVSVGRLDGYTFPAEWRDNALRAGPLVPAPVSIEGFITSAGTLFGLAIGAAWIAARGGYQASGPVEKRALRYVIGLIGVVILWMGLGEVFPDNADLLSYFLRYVRYTLVGFWVSGGAPWLFFRFKLADKPKM
;
A
#
# COMPACT_ATOMS: atom_id res chain seq x y z
N ILE A 1 1.52 7.27 -9.12
CA ILE A 1 1.07 8.16 -10.22
C ILE A 1 1.38 9.60 -9.86
N PHE A 2 0.73 10.21 -8.87
CA PHE A 2 0.84 11.65 -8.56
C PHE A 2 2.28 12.11 -8.27
N LYS A 3 3.10 11.31 -7.60
CA LYS A 3 4.52 11.63 -7.37
C LYS A 3 5.30 11.86 -8.68
N LEU A 4 5.05 11.03 -9.69
CA LEU A 4 5.67 11.19 -11.01
C LEU A 4 5.02 12.30 -11.84
N MET A 5 3.74 12.62 -11.61
CA MET A 5 3.08 13.74 -12.29
C MET A 5 3.60 15.10 -11.82
N PHE A 6 3.79 15.27 -10.52
CA PHE A 6 4.24 16.55 -9.95
C PHE A 6 5.75 16.68 -9.94
N ALA A 7 6.50 15.58 -9.85
CA ALA A 7 7.96 15.52 -9.80
C ALA A 7 8.59 16.55 -8.81
N GLY A 8 7.87 16.88 -7.73
CA GLY A 8 8.26 17.88 -6.76
C GLY A 8 9.40 17.41 -5.86
N PRO A 9 10.41 18.27 -5.60
CA PRO A 9 11.53 17.93 -4.74
C PRO A 9 11.12 17.78 -3.28
N ARG A 10 12.06 17.30 -2.48
CA ARG A 10 11.95 17.31 -1.02
C ARG A 10 12.70 18.50 -0.42
N PRO A 11 12.34 18.97 0.80
CA PRO A 11 13.00 20.10 1.42
C PRO A 11 14.54 19.98 1.46
N TYR A 12 15.04 18.83 1.90
CA TYR A 12 16.48 18.56 2.02
C TYR A 12 17.19 18.27 0.68
N TRP A 13 16.45 18.15 -0.44
CA TRP A 13 17.06 18.11 -1.77
C TRP A 13 17.39 19.51 -2.28
N VAL A 14 16.55 20.49 -1.96
CA VAL A 14 16.69 21.87 -2.46
C VAL A 14 17.48 22.78 -1.53
N SER A 15 17.77 22.36 -0.29
CA SER A 15 18.50 23.17 0.67
C SER A 15 19.38 22.32 1.59
N ASP A 16 20.65 22.64 1.63
CA ASP A 16 21.63 22.06 2.55
C ASP A 16 21.43 22.44 4.02
N LYS A 17 20.60 23.47 4.27
CA LYS A 17 20.22 23.91 5.63
C LYS A 17 19.16 23.01 6.27
N VAL A 18 18.48 22.17 5.49
CA VAL A 18 17.49 21.23 6.00
C VAL A 18 18.18 19.91 6.28
N LEU A 19 18.33 19.57 7.56
CA LEU A 19 18.85 18.28 8.01
C LEU A 19 17.67 17.34 8.29
N PRO A 20 17.38 16.35 7.42
CA PRO A 20 16.27 15.45 7.63
C PRO A 20 16.64 14.37 8.67
N PHE A 21 15.67 13.95 9.49
CA PHE A 21 15.82 12.81 10.39
C PHE A 21 15.51 11.46 9.71
N ALA A 22 15.11 11.49 8.43
CA ALA A 22 14.87 10.30 7.61
C ALA A 22 15.22 10.62 6.16
N ALA A 23 15.57 9.60 5.36
CA ALA A 23 15.82 9.75 3.94
C ALA A 23 14.74 9.01 3.13
N GLU A 24 14.40 9.55 1.98
CA GLU A 24 13.40 9.01 1.08
C GLU A 24 13.87 9.09 -0.37
N SER A 25 13.69 8.01 -1.15
CA SER A 25 14.15 7.95 -2.54
C SER A 25 13.18 8.57 -3.55
N SER A 26 11.90 8.70 -3.23
CA SER A 26 10.84 9.17 -4.14
C SER A 26 10.61 10.68 -4.05
N PHE A 27 9.96 11.27 -5.06
CA PHE A 27 9.52 12.68 -5.04
C PHE A 27 8.68 13.02 -3.80
N GLY A 28 8.64 14.33 -3.46
CA GLY A 28 7.93 14.85 -2.30
C GLY A 28 6.40 14.79 -2.43
N VAL A 29 5.85 15.43 -3.46
CA VAL A 29 4.41 15.65 -3.64
C VAL A 29 3.74 14.44 -4.32
N PRO A 30 2.62 13.95 -3.79
CA PRO A 30 2.05 14.13 -2.46
C PRO A 30 2.74 13.26 -1.40
N SER A 31 2.57 13.58 -0.11
CA SER A 31 3.04 12.73 0.97
C SER A 31 2.25 11.42 1.06
N GLY A 32 2.93 10.30 0.76
CA GLY A 32 2.32 8.98 0.87
C GLY A 32 1.94 8.59 2.30
N HIS A 33 2.73 8.99 3.29
CA HIS A 33 2.42 8.77 4.70
C HIS A 33 1.16 9.49 5.13
N ALA A 34 0.99 10.75 4.74
CA ALA A 34 -0.22 11.52 5.03
C ALA A 34 -1.45 10.94 4.35
N GLN A 35 -1.34 10.55 3.07
CA GLN A 35 -2.40 9.91 2.30
C GLN A 35 -2.84 8.58 2.92
N ASN A 36 -1.88 7.70 3.23
CA ASN A 36 -2.15 6.39 3.81
C ASN A 36 -2.72 6.51 5.24
N ALA A 37 -2.27 7.51 6.02
CA ALA A 37 -2.82 7.73 7.35
C ALA A 37 -4.32 8.02 7.31
N VAL A 38 -4.77 8.91 6.42
CA VAL A 38 -6.21 9.17 6.25
C VAL A 38 -6.96 7.93 5.81
N GLY A 39 -6.44 7.21 4.79
CA GLY A 39 -7.10 6.01 4.27
C GLY A 39 -7.22 4.90 5.31
N VAL A 40 -6.11 4.51 5.94
CA VAL A 40 -6.06 3.38 6.88
C VAL A 40 -6.86 3.68 8.14
N TRP A 41 -6.59 4.81 8.81
CA TRP A 41 -7.29 5.15 10.05
C TRP A 41 -8.76 5.47 9.81
N GLY A 42 -9.10 6.06 8.65
CA GLY A 42 -10.49 6.30 8.26
C GLY A 42 -11.28 5.01 8.04
N ILE A 43 -10.72 4.01 7.34
CA ILE A 43 -11.35 2.70 7.18
C ILE A 43 -11.52 2.01 8.54
N MET A 44 -10.51 2.07 9.42
CA MET A 44 -10.63 1.50 10.76
C MET A 44 -11.72 2.18 11.58
N ALA A 45 -11.81 3.52 11.55
CA ALA A 45 -12.85 4.27 12.25
C ALA A 45 -14.26 3.92 11.74
N SER A 46 -14.42 3.77 10.42
CA SER A 46 -15.70 3.37 9.81
C SER A 46 -16.15 1.99 10.29
N GLY A 47 -15.22 1.06 10.49
CA GLY A 47 -15.49 -0.28 11.01
C GLY A 47 -15.89 -0.29 12.49
N VAL A 48 -15.35 0.61 13.31
CA VAL A 48 -15.70 0.75 14.74
C VAL A 48 -17.10 1.33 14.95
N ARG A 49 -17.62 2.13 14.01
CA ARG A 49 -18.96 2.76 14.04
C ARG A 49 -19.24 3.61 15.28
N LYS A 50 -18.21 4.26 15.86
CA LYS A 50 -18.31 5.16 17.01
C LYS A 50 -17.68 6.50 16.67
N GLN A 51 -18.30 7.61 17.10
CA GLN A 51 -17.81 8.96 16.80
C GLN A 51 -16.39 9.21 17.31
N TRP A 52 -16.06 8.72 18.51
CA TRP A 52 -14.72 8.86 19.07
C TRP A 52 -13.63 8.25 18.19
N ALA A 53 -13.95 7.17 17.46
CA ALA A 53 -12.99 6.52 16.56
C ALA A 53 -12.56 7.44 15.41
N TRP A 54 -13.48 8.27 14.90
CA TRP A 54 -13.15 9.31 13.92
C TRP A 54 -12.26 10.41 14.51
N GLY A 55 -12.50 10.81 15.76
CA GLY A 55 -11.61 11.75 16.48
C GLY A 55 -10.19 11.20 16.60
N VAL A 56 -10.03 9.92 16.96
CA VAL A 56 -8.73 9.24 17.02
C VAL A 56 -8.10 9.15 15.64
N ALA A 57 -8.86 8.76 14.61
CA ALA A 57 -8.36 8.65 13.24
C ALA A 57 -7.83 9.99 12.72
N LEU A 58 -8.56 11.09 12.95
CA LEU A 58 -8.13 12.44 12.56
C LEU A 58 -6.88 12.87 13.31
N ALA A 59 -6.82 12.62 14.63
CA ALA A 59 -5.65 12.95 15.44
C ALA A 59 -4.40 12.19 14.94
N LEU A 60 -4.52 10.89 14.66
CA LEU A 60 -3.43 10.08 14.15
C LEU A 60 -3.01 10.51 12.74
N ALA A 61 -3.96 10.79 11.85
CA ALA A 61 -3.65 11.29 10.51
C ALA A 61 -2.93 12.65 10.56
N PHE A 62 -3.35 13.54 11.46
CA PHE A 62 -2.68 14.81 11.71
C PHE A 62 -1.26 14.60 12.25
N LEU A 63 -1.08 13.80 13.30
CA LEU A 63 0.22 13.54 13.90
C LEU A 63 1.20 12.89 12.92
N ILE A 64 0.73 11.94 12.10
CA ILE A 64 1.55 11.33 11.06
C ILE A 64 1.94 12.37 10.00
N GLY A 65 1.03 13.22 9.54
CA GLY A 65 1.34 14.29 8.61
C GLY A 65 2.30 15.31 9.20
N PHE A 66 2.04 15.77 10.42
CA PHE A 66 2.92 16.69 11.15
C PHE A 66 4.34 16.14 11.32
N SER A 67 4.44 14.84 11.64
CA SER A 67 5.75 14.19 11.76
C SER A 67 6.58 14.29 10.47
N ARG A 68 5.96 14.39 9.29
CA ARG A 68 6.70 14.55 8.02
C ARG A 68 7.35 15.91 7.89
N TRP A 69 6.73 16.95 8.45
CA TRP A 69 7.34 18.27 8.55
C TRP A 69 8.49 18.27 9.56
N TYR A 70 8.24 17.74 10.75
CA TYR A 70 9.24 17.61 11.80
C TYR A 70 10.50 16.85 11.34
N LEU A 71 10.30 15.79 10.58
CA LEU A 71 11.40 14.99 10.01
C LEU A 71 12.12 15.67 8.83
N GLY A 72 11.67 16.84 8.37
CA GLY A 72 12.29 17.58 7.27
C GLY A 72 12.15 16.91 5.88
N VAL A 73 11.25 15.94 5.73
CA VAL A 73 11.13 15.14 4.50
C VAL A 73 10.04 15.61 3.55
N HIS A 74 9.13 16.46 3.98
CA HIS A 74 8.03 17.00 3.18
C HIS A 74 7.77 18.47 3.44
N PHE A 75 7.42 19.19 2.38
CA PHE A 75 6.85 20.51 2.50
C PHE A 75 5.39 20.46 3.03
N PRO A 76 4.86 21.56 3.61
CA PRO A 76 3.48 21.61 4.03
C PRO A 76 2.47 21.21 2.95
N HIS A 77 2.63 21.72 1.73
CA HIS A 77 1.73 21.40 0.63
C HIS A 77 1.74 19.91 0.23
N ASP A 78 2.86 19.19 0.42
CA ASP A 78 2.93 17.74 0.16
C ASP A 78 1.98 16.99 1.07
N VAL A 79 1.96 17.38 2.35
CA VAL A 79 1.13 16.74 3.39
C VAL A 79 -0.35 17.08 3.19
N PHE A 80 -0.67 18.36 2.92
CA PHE A 80 -2.04 18.76 2.61
C PHE A 80 -2.60 18.05 1.39
N MET A 81 -1.81 17.94 0.32
CA MET A 81 -2.20 17.19 -0.87
C MET A 81 -2.37 15.70 -0.54
N GLY A 82 -1.51 15.14 0.32
CA GLY A 82 -1.64 13.76 0.81
C GLY A 82 -2.96 13.55 1.55
N TRP A 83 -3.31 14.43 2.49
CA TRP A 83 -4.59 14.35 3.23
C TRP A 83 -5.79 14.50 2.29
N LEU A 84 -5.75 15.43 1.35
CA LEU A 84 -6.82 15.63 0.38
C LEU A 84 -7.06 14.37 -0.47
N LEU A 85 -5.99 13.82 -1.05
CA LEU A 85 -6.08 12.60 -1.87
C LEU A 85 -6.49 11.39 -1.03
N GLY A 86 -5.98 11.28 0.20
CA GLY A 86 -6.41 10.24 1.14
C GLY A 86 -7.90 10.33 1.45
N GLY A 87 -8.41 11.55 1.67
CA GLY A 87 -9.84 11.81 1.90
C GLY A 87 -10.71 11.46 0.71
N ILE A 88 -10.30 11.83 -0.51
CA ILE A 88 -11.02 11.48 -1.75
C ILE A 88 -11.07 9.96 -1.93
N LEU A 89 -9.94 9.27 -1.73
CA LEU A 89 -9.88 7.80 -1.86
C LEU A 89 -10.70 7.10 -0.79
N LEU A 90 -10.66 7.57 0.46
CA LEU A 90 -11.48 7.05 1.54
C LEU A 90 -12.97 7.23 1.23
N TRP A 91 -13.36 8.44 0.80
CA TRP A 91 -14.74 8.72 0.40
C TRP A 91 -15.19 7.80 -0.73
N ALA A 92 -14.39 7.67 -1.80
CA ALA A 92 -14.70 6.80 -2.91
C ALA A 92 -14.84 5.34 -2.47
N PHE A 93 -13.92 4.85 -1.61
CA PHE A 93 -14.01 3.52 -1.03
C PHE A 93 -15.32 3.32 -0.27
N MET A 94 -15.68 4.24 0.61
CA MET A 94 -16.90 4.14 1.40
C MET A 94 -18.19 4.17 0.54
N GLN A 95 -18.19 4.93 -0.57
CA GLN A 95 -19.33 5.01 -1.48
C GLN A 95 -19.46 3.77 -2.37
N PHE A 96 -18.35 3.29 -2.91
CA PHE A 96 -18.38 2.29 -3.97
C PHE A 96 -18.10 0.86 -3.49
N TRP A 97 -17.63 0.66 -2.26
CA TRP A 97 -17.29 -0.68 -1.79
C TRP A 97 -18.48 -1.66 -1.85
N ASN A 98 -19.62 -1.30 -1.26
CA ASN A 98 -20.78 -2.18 -1.21
C ASN A 98 -21.36 -2.52 -2.59
N PRO A 99 -21.59 -1.55 -3.50
CA PRO A 99 -22.06 -1.85 -4.85
C PRO A 99 -21.05 -2.69 -5.66
N VAL A 100 -19.75 -2.43 -5.54
CA VAL A 100 -18.70 -3.22 -6.21
C VAL A 100 -18.65 -4.63 -5.66
N GLU A 101 -18.71 -4.81 -4.34
CA GLU A 101 -18.74 -6.14 -3.70
C GLU A 101 -19.99 -6.92 -4.14
N ALA A 102 -21.16 -6.30 -4.12
CA ALA A 102 -22.42 -6.92 -4.55
C ALA A 102 -22.37 -7.36 -6.02
N TRP A 103 -21.79 -6.53 -6.88
CA TRP A 103 -21.60 -6.84 -8.28
C TRP A 103 -20.62 -7.99 -8.50
N LEU A 104 -19.47 -8.00 -7.78
CA LEU A 104 -18.49 -9.07 -7.86
C LEU A 104 -19.04 -10.41 -7.37
N LYS A 105 -19.85 -10.42 -6.31
CA LYS A 105 -20.48 -11.65 -5.79
C LYS A 105 -21.38 -12.36 -6.82
N GLN A 106 -21.89 -11.65 -7.82
CA GLN A 106 -22.69 -12.22 -8.92
C GLN A 106 -21.82 -12.87 -10.01
N LYS A 107 -20.50 -12.70 -9.97
CA LYS A 107 -19.57 -13.21 -10.98
C LYS A 107 -19.00 -14.56 -10.55
N THR A 108 -18.70 -15.41 -11.54
CA THR A 108 -17.99 -16.67 -11.25
C THR A 108 -16.61 -16.40 -10.67
N PHE A 109 -16.05 -17.37 -9.96
CA PHE A 109 -14.70 -17.26 -9.41
C PHE A 109 -13.65 -16.89 -10.48
N GLY A 110 -13.69 -17.57 -11.65
CA GLY A 110 -12.78 -17.25 -12.76
C GLY A 110 -12.94 -15.83 -13.28
N THR A 111 -14.17 -15.32 -13.37
CA THR A 111 -14.43 -13.93 -13.79
C THR A 111 -13.88 -12.92 -12.77
N GLN A 112 -14.02 -13.19 -11.48
CA GLN A 112 -13.45 -12.32 -10.43
C GLN A 112 -11.93 -12.24 -10.54
N ILE A 113 -11.24 -13.37 -10.74
CA ILE A 113 -9.78 -13.40 -10.95
C ILE A 113 -9.39 -12.64 -12.23
N PHE A 114 -10.13 -12.83 -13.31
CA PHE A 114 -9.84 -12.15 -14.58
C PHE A 114 -9.99 -10.62 -14.45
N ILE A 115 -11.04 -10.14 -13.77
CA ILE A 115 -11.23 -8.72 -13.48
C ILE A 115 -10.07 -8.18 -12.64
N ALA A 116 -9.68 -8.91 -11.58
CA ALA A 116 -8.56 -8.52 -10.72
C ALA A 116 -7.23 -8.44 -11.49
N LEU A 117 -6.99 -9.39 -12.42
CA LEU A 117 -5.83 -9.37 -13.28
C LEU A 117 -5.82 -8.15 -14.21
N ILE A 118 -6.96 -7.85 -14.86
CA ILE A 118 -7.09 -6.66 -15.72
C ILE A 118 -6.78 -5.40 -14.92
N VAL A 119 -7.39 -5.22 -13.74
CA VAL A 119 -7.15 -4.04 -12.89
C VAL A 119 -5.67 -3.95 -12.50
N SER A 120 -5.04 -5.08 -12.15
CA SER A 120 -3.63 -5.15 -11.80
C SER A 120 -2.73 -4.74 -12.99
N VAL A 121 -3.02 -5.24 -14.20
CA VAL A 121 -2.29 -4.89 -15.43
C VAL A 121 -2.47 -3.41 -15.79
N ILE A 122 -3.69 -2.87 -15.64
CA ILE A 122 -3.94 -1.43 -15.83
C ILE A 122 -3.08 -0.60 -14.88
N PHE A 123 -2.94 -1.02 -13.62
CA PHE A 123 -2.09 -0.32 -12.64
C PHE A 123 -0.62 -0.29 -13.08
N ILE A 124 -0.09 -1.41 -13.59
CA ILE A 124 1.28 -1.48 -14.14
C ILE A 124 1.41 -0.59 -15.38
N ALA A 125 0.43 -0.63 -16.28
CA ALA A 125 0.43 0.20 -17.50
C ALA A 125 0.42 1.70 -17.16
N LEU A 126 -0.41 2.12 -16.20
CA LEU A 126 -0.41 3.50 -15.69
C LEU A 126 0.95 3.88 -15.07
N GLY A 127 1.59 2.94 -14.40
CA GLY A 127 2.95 3.09 -13.89
C GLY A 127 3.96 3.30 -15.02
N ALA A 128 3.94 2.44 -16.02
CA ALA A 128 4.83 2.51 -17.16
C ALA A 128 4.66 3.84 -17.93
N VAL A 129 3.42 4.26 -18.18
CA VAL A 129 3.14 5.57 -18.81
C VAL A 129 3.63 6.72 -17.93
N SER A 130 3.47 6.64 -16.61
CA SER A 130 3.92 7.69 -15.70
C SER A 130 5.44 7.80 -15.62
N VAL A 131 6.15 6.68 -15.68
CA VAL A 131 7.62 6.61 -15.76
C VAL A 131 8.09 7.13 -17.13
N GLY A 132 7.48 6.66 -18.23
CA GLY A 132 7.83 7.07 -19.58
C GLY A 132 7.65 8.57 -19.85
N ARG A 133 6.75 9.26 -19.12
CA ARG A 133 6.64 10.73 -19.21
C ARG A 133 7.86 11.46 -18.68
N LEU A 134 8.65 10.82 -17.84
CA LEU A 134 9.88 11.34 -17.28
C LEU A 134 11.11 10.74 -17.97
N ASP A 135 10.93 10.15 -19.16
CA ASP A 135 12.05 9.72 -19.97
C ASP A 135 12.95 10.92 -20.31
N GLY A 136 14.27 10.74 -20.10
CA GLY A 136 15.22 11.85 -20.21
C GLY A 136 15.24 12.83 -19.01
N TYR A 137 14.43 12.60 -17.96
CA TYR A 137 14.51 13.43 -16.75
C TYR A 137 15.86 13.29 -16.08
N THR A 138 16.57 14.41 -15.96
CA THR A 138 17.83 14.47 -15.23
C THR A 138 17.59 14.98 -13.82
N PHE A 139 17.93 14.14 -12.84
CA PHE A 139 17.88 14.55 -11.44
C PHE A 139 18.98 15.62 -11.20
N PRO A 140 18.62 16.85 -10.76
CA PRO A 140 19.58 17.92 -10.60
C PRO A 140 20.76 17.50 -9.70
N ALA A 141 22.00 17.81 -10.13
CA ALA A 141 23.20 17.45 -9.39
C ALA A 141 23.18 18.01 -7.97
N GLU A 142 22.78 19.28 -7.82
CA GLU A 142 22.63 19.93 -6.51
C GLU A 142 21.69 19.18 -5.58
N TRP A 143 20.54 18.70 -6.08
CA TRP A 143 19.60 17.91 -5.27
C TRP A 143 20.20 16.58 -4.84
N ARG A 144 20.98 15.96 -5.73
CA ARG A 144 21.69 14.71 -5.41
C ARG A 144 22.72 14.94 -4.31
N ASP A 145 23.53 15.98 -4.43
CA ASP A 145 24.59 16.32 -3.48
C ASP A 145 24.00 16.65 -2.10
N ASN A 146 22.94 17.44 -2.06
CA ASN A 146 22.23 17.75 -0.82
C ASN A 146 21.61 16.48 -0.18
N ALA A 147 20.98 15.61 -0.98
CA ALA A 147 20.42 14.36 -0.48
C ALA A 147 21.49 13.43 0.09
N LEU A 148 22.65 13.31 -0.57
CA LEU A 148 23.78 12.49 -0.09
C LEU A 148 24.42 13.03 1.19
N ARG A 149 24.45 14.37 1.40
CA ARG A 149 24.85 14.97 2.68
C ARG A 149 23.88 14.63 3.81
N ALA A 150 22.60 14.51 3.48
CA ALA A 150 21.54 14.19 4.43
C ALA A 150 21.51 12.72 4.85
N GLY A 151 22.08 11.81 4.05
CA GLY A 151 22.13 10.38 4.35
C GLY A 151 22.59 9.54 3.15
N PRO A 152 22.85 8.24 3.36
CA PRO A 152 23.41 7.36 2.33
C PRO A 152 22.42 6.97 1.22
N LEU A 153 21.14 7.32 1.35
CA LEU A 153 20.11 6.94 0.39
C LEU A 153 20.16 7.83 -0.85
N VAL A 154 20.58 7.26 -1.96
CA VAL A 154 20.55 7.95 -3.26
C VAL A 154 19.12 8.09 -3.75
N PRO A 155 18.64 9.29 -4.08
CA PRO A 155 17.32 9.46 -4.66
C PRO A 155 17.17 8.73 -6.00
N ALA A 156 16.12 7.90 -6.11
CA ALA A 156 15.72 7.23 -7.33
C ALA A 156 14.20 7.45 -7.54
N PRO A 157 13.79 8.71 -7.80
CA PRO A 157 12.37 9.06 -7.75
C PRO A 157 11.57 8.52 -8.93
N VAL A 158 12.22 8.19 -10.04
CA VAL A 158 11.57 7.64 -11.24
C VAL A 158 11.74 6.12 -11.23
N SER A 159 10.73 5.41 -10.72
CA SER A 159 10.73 3.94 -10.62
C SER A 159 9.34 3.37 -10.84
N ILE A 160 9.27 2.23 -11.53
CA ILE A 160 8.04 1.45 -11.74
C ILE A 160 7.75 0.48 -10.59
N GLU A 161 8.73 0.22 -9.74
CA GLU A 161 8.66 -0.82 -8.71
C GLU A 161 7.47 -0.70 -7.76
N GLY A 162 7.15 0.53 -7.33
CA GLY A 162 6.00 0.79 -6.46
C GLY A 162 4.66 0.41 -7.11
N PHE A 163 4.55 0.57 -8.42
CA PHE A 163 3.36 0.16 -9.18
C PHE A 163 3.26 -1.36 -9.27
N ILE A 164 4.36 -2.04 -9.55
CA ILE A 164 4.44 -3.50 -9.60
C ILE A 164 4.09 -4.11 -8.24
N THR A 165 4.66 -3.56 -7.16
CA THR A 165 4.35 -3.95 -5.77
C THR A 165 2.86 -3.81 -5.46
N SER A 166 2.28 -2.65 -5.77
CA SER A 166 0.86 -2.37 -5.50
C SER A 166 -0.07 -3.25 -6.34
N ALA A 167 0.26 -3.44 -7.62
CA ALA A 167 -0.48 -4.27 -8.55
C ALA A 167 -0.49 -5.75 -8.13
N GLY A 168 0.68 -6.30 -7.77
CA GLY A 168 0.81 -7.66 -7.27
C GLY A 168 0.05 -7.87 -5.96
N THR A 169 0.18 -6.94 -5.01
CA THR A 169 -0.54 -6.99 -3.73
C THR A 169 -2.06 -6.99 -3.94
N LEU A 170 -2.57 -6.08 -4.79
CA LEU A 170 -3.99 -5.99 -5.11
C LEU A 170 -4.51 -7.29 -5.75
N PHE A 171 -3.76 -7.83 -6.72
CA PHE A 171 -4.12 -9.07 -7.39
C PHE A 171 -4.16 -10.25 -6.39
N GLY A 172 -3.14 -10.38 -5.55
CA GLY A 172 -3.08 -11.41 -4.52
C GLY A 172 -4.22 -11.31 -3.50
N LEU A 173 -4.51 -10.09 -3.02
CA LEU A 173 -5.64 -9.84 -2.12
C LEU A 173 -6.98 -10.22 -2.76
N ALA A 174 -7.18 -9.88 -4.03
CA ALA A 174 -8.41 -10.21 -4.75
C ALA A 174 -8.59 -11.72 -4.94
N ILE A 175 -7.55 -12.43 -5.35
CA ILE A 175 -7.58 -13.89 -5.50
C ILE A 175 -7.89 -14.56 -4.16
N GLY A 176 -7.18 -14.18 -3.10
CA GLY A 176 -7.37 -14.77 -1.78
C GLY A 176 -8.77 -14.53 -1.23
N ALA A 177 -9.27 -13.29 -1.37
CA ALA A 177 -10.64 -12.95 -0.96
C ALA A 177 -11.69 -13.74 -1.74
N ALA A 178 -11.58 -13.81 -3.08
CA ALA A 178 -12.49 -14.61 -3.92
C ALA A 178 -12.43 -16.11 -3.57
N TRP A 179 -11.23 -16.62 -3.30
CA TRP A 179 -10.99 -18.02 -2.94
C TRP A 179 -11.63 -18.40 -1.60
N ILE A 180 -11.54 -17.55 -0.58
CA ILE A 180 -12.18 -17.74 0.72
C ILE A 180 -13.69 -17.54 0.61
N ALA A 181 -14.16 -16.55 -0.15
CA ALA A 181 -15.58 -16.31 -0.38
C ALA A 181 -16.26 -17.53 -1.02
N ALA A 182 -15.63 -18.15 -2.03
CA ALA A 182 -16.13 -19.37 -2.68
C ALA A 182 -16.20 -20.60 -1.73
N ARG A 183 -15.54 -20.53 -0.56
CA ARG A 183 -15.54 -21.58 0.49
C ARG A 183 -16.46 -21.28 1.67
N GLY A 184 -17.33 -20.29 1.55
CA GLY A 184 -18.29 -19.89 2.57
C GLY A 184 -17.87 -18.70 3.41
N GLY A 185 -16.82 -18.01 3.02
CA GLY A 185 -16.39 -16.77 3.67
C GLY A 185 -15.55 -17.00 4.93
N TYR A 186 -15.27 -15.90 5.63
CA TYR A 186 -14.43 -15.84 6.83
C TYR A 186 -15.04 -14.92 7.87
N GLN A 187 -15.13 -15.38 9.11
CA GLN A 187 -15.61 -14.58 10.24
C GLN A 187 -14.43 -14.16 11.12
N ALA A 188 -14.16 -12.85 11.17
CA ALA A 188 -13.04 -12.30 11.95
C ALA A 188 -13.31 -12.17 13.45
N SER A 189 -14.57 -12.28 13.90
CA SER A 189 -14.98 -12.23 15.32
C SER A 189 -14.45 -13.41 16.14
N GLY A 190 -14.70 -13.40 17.44
CA GLY A 190 -14.33 -14.47 18.36
C GLY A 190 -13.52 -13.99 19.56
N PRO A 191 -13.11 -14.91 20.46
CA PRO A 191 -12.33 -14.62 21.65
C PRO A 191 -11.03 -13.85 21.34
N VAL A 192 -10.59 -13.01 22.29
CA VAL A 192 -9.42 -12.15 22.09
C VAL A 192 -8.16 -12.98 21.85
N GLU A 193 -8.00 -14.10 22.55
CA GLU A 193 -6.85 -14.98 22.42
C GLU A 193 -6.76 -15.55 20.99
N LYS A 194 -7.88 -16.03 20.44
CA LYS A 194 -7.92 -16.52 19.05
C LYS A 194 -7.63 -15.41 18.05
N ARG A 195 -8.10 -14.18 18.31
CA ARG A 195 -7.84 -13.01 17.47
C ARG A 195 -6.36 -12.64 17.49
N ALA A 196 -5.75 -12.61 18.68
CA ALA A 196 -4.32 -12.36 18.84
C ALA A 196 -3.47 -13.41 18.13
N LEU A 197 -3.81 -14.69 18.29
CA LEU A 197 -3.09 -15.79 17.63
C LEU A 197 -3.21 -15.72 16.10
N ARG A 198 -4.39 -15.40 15.57
CA ARG A 198 -4.59 -15.14 14.12
C ARG A 198 -3.72 -14.00 13.62
N TYR A 199 -3.64 -12.91 14.38
CA TYR A 199 -2.79 -11.77 14.03
C TYR A 199 -1.31 -12.17 13.96
N VAL A 200 -0.82 -12.88 14.97
CA VAL A 200 0.58 -13.36 15.02
C VAL A 200 0.89 -14.29 13.85
N ILE A 201 0.04 -15.30 13.60
CA ILE A 201 0.22 -16.24 12.48
C ILE A 201 0.18 -15.49 11.14
N GLY A 202 -0.77 -14.58 10.98
CA GLY A 202 -0.87 -13.75 9.77
C GLY A 202 0.40 -12.93 9.53
N LEU A 203 0.89 -12.27 10.59
CA LEU A 203 2.10 -11.46 10.54
C LEU A 203 3.35 -12.28 10.22
N ILE A 204 3.53 -13.42 10.88
CA ILE A 204 4.66 -14.33 10.61
C ILE A 204 4.70 -14.74 9.15
N GLY A 205 3.56 -15.14 8.56
CA GLY A 205 3.53 -15.52 7.16
C GLY A 205 3.80 -14.35 6.20
N VAL A 206 3.35 -13.14 6.52
CA VAL A 206 3.72 -11.93 5.76
C VAL A 206 5.23 -11.72 5.81
N VAL A 207 5.84 -11.79 7.00
CA VAL A 207 7.28 -11.59 7.18
C VAL A 207 8.08 -12.65 6.41
N ILE A 208 7.70 -13.92 6.52
CA ILE A 208 8.37 -15.02 5.80
C ILE A 208 8.31 -14.80 4.28
N LEU A 209 7.13 -14.50 3.74
CA LEU A 209 6.97 -14.27 2.30
C LEU A 209 7.67 -12.99 1.84
N TRP A 210 7.53 -11.92 2.61
CA TRP A 210 8.11 -10.63 2.24
C TRP A 210 9.64 -10.60 2.38
N MET A 211 10.19 -11.03 3.51
CA MET A 211 11.63 -11.05 3.70
C MET A 211 12.28 -12.26 3.00
N GLY A 212 11.74 -13.48 3.23
CA GLY A 212 12.35 -14.68 2.67
C GLY A 212 12.44 -14.69 1.15
N LEU A 213 11.37 -14.30 0.45
CA LEU A 213 11.45 -14.15 -1.01
C LEU A 213 12.27 -12.91 -1.41
N GLY A 214 12.36 -11.90 -0.54
CA GLY A 214 13.17 -10.71 -0.78
C GLY A 214 14.67 -11.00 -0.81
N GLU A 215 15.13 -11.94 -0.01
CA GLU A 215 16.55 -12.37 0.03
C GLU A 215 16.93 -13.27 -1.16
N VAL A 216 15.93 -13.98 -1.72
CA VAL A 216 16.17 -14.96 -2.80
C VAL A 216 15.99 -14.35 -4.19
N PHE A 217 15.04 -13.42 -4.33
CA PHE A 217 14.72 -12.82 -5.63
C PHE A 217 15.66 -11.66 -5.94
N PRO A 218 16.18 -11.56 -7.19
CA PRO A 218 17.01 -10.43 -7.58
C PRO A 218 16.23 -9.13 -7.54
N ASP A 219 16.92 -8.04 -7.21
CA ASP A 219 16.36 -6.69 -7.12
C ASP A 219 17.05 -5.75 -8.14
N ASN A 220 17.08 -6.18 -9.39
CA ASN A 220 17.63 -5.41 -10.51
C ASN A 220 16.51 -4.66 -11.26
N ALA A 221 16.90 -3.70 -12.09
CA ALA A 221 15.98 -3.00 -12.97
C ALA A 221 15.78 -3.76 -14.29
N ASP A 222 15.35 -5.03 -14.22
CA ASP A 222 15.12 -5.91 -15.37
C ASP A 222 13.75 -6.61 -15.28
N LEU A 223 13.34 -7.19 -16.40
CA LEU A 223 12.03 -7.83 -16.54
C LEU A 223 11.83 -9.02 -15.58
N LEU A 224 12.89 -9.81 -15.35
CA LEU A 224 12.82 -10.96 -14.43
C LEU A 224 12.61 -10.50 -12.99
N SER A 225 13.38 -9.52 -12.53
CA SER A 225 13.25 -8.93 -11.20
C SER A 225 11.87 -8.30 -10.99
N TYR A 226 11.35 -7.59 -12.00
CA TYR A 226 9.99 -7.03 -11.96
C TYR A 226 8.91 -8.11 -11.89
N PHE A 227 9.04 -9.19 -12.66
CA PHE A 227 8.13 -10.32 -12.60
C PHE A 227 8.17 -11.02 -11.22
N LEU A 228 9.36 -11.29 -10.70
CA LEU A 228 9.52 -11.92 -9.39
C LEU A 228 9.02 -11.02 -8.25
N ARG A 229 9.24 -9.71 -8.34
CA ARG A 229 8.64 -8.73 -7.43
C ARG A 229 7.10 -8.81 -7.48
N TYR A 230 6.51 -8.85 -8.67
CA TYR A 230 5.07 -9.01 -8.82
C TYR A 230 4.56 -10.30 -8.17
N VAL A 231 5.21 -11.43 -8.41
CA VAL A 231 4.88 -12.74 -7.81
C VAL A 231 5.00 -12.68 -6.28
N ARG A 232 6.11 -12.14 -5.75
CA ARG A 232 6.33 -11.97 -4.31
C ARG A 232 5.17 -11.24 -3.63
N TYR A 233 4.80 -10.09 -4.15
CA TYR A 233 3.72 -9.29 -3.56
C TYR A 233 2.33 -9.87 -3.82
N THR A 234 2.13 -10.61 -4.90
CA THR A 234 0.92 -11.42 -5.12
C THR A 234 0.79 -12.51 -4.05
N LEU A 235 1.87 -13.20 -3.72
CA LEU A 235 1.87 -14.22 -2.66
C LEU A 235 1.61 -13.60 -1.28
N VAL A 236 2.19 -12.44 -0.98
CA VAL A 236 1.90 -11.70 0.27
C VAL A 236 0.42 -11.31 0.33
N GLY A 237 -0.14 -10.74 -0.72
CA GLY A 237 -1.56 -10.36 -0.79
C GLY A 237 -2.48 -11.58 -0.65
N PHE A 238 -2.19 -12.66 -1.38
CA PHE A 238 -2.94 -13.91 -1.27
C PHE A 238 -2.87 -14.51 0.14
N TRP A 239 -1.71 -14.48 0.77
CA TRP A 239 -1.56 -14.93 2.15
C TRP A 239 -2.51 -14.18 3.09
N VAL A 240 -2.53 -12.86 3.02
CA VAL A 240 -3.35 -12.02 3.91
C VAL A 240 -4.83 -12.32 3.81
N SER A 241 -5.35 -12.47 2.59
CA SER A 241 -6.80 -12.60 2.34
C SER A 241 -7.29 -14.03 2.14
N GLY A 242 -6.39 -14.96 1.83
CA GLY A 242 -6.70 -16.36 1.52
C GLY A 242 -5.94 -17.36 2.38
N GLY A 243 -4.62 -17.40 2.29
CA GLY A 243 -3.77 -18.41 2.92
C GLY A 243 -3.88 -18.40 4.45
N ALA A 244 -3.73 -17.25 5.09
CA ALA A 244 -3.86 -17.13 6.54
C ALA A 244 -5.28 -17.45 7.02
N PRO A 245 -6.38 -16.92 6.45
CA PRO A 245 -7.74 -17.33 6.79
C PRO A 245 -7.98 -18.84 6.64
N TRP A 246 -7.46 -19.46 5.59
CA TRP A 246 -7.55 -20.91 5.43
C TRP A 246 -6.85 -21.66 6.56
N LEU A 247 -5.66 -21.21 6.95
CA LEU A 247 -4.92 -21.81 8.06
C LEU A 247 -5.66 -21.63 9.39
N PHE A 248 -6.35 -20.49 9.60
CA PHE A 248 -7.18 -20.28 10.78
C PHE A 248 -8.32 -21.28 10.90
N PHE A 249 -8.96 -21.66 9.78
CA PHE A 249 -9.93 -22.75 9.79
C PHE A 249 -9.29 -24.09 10.16
N ARG A 250 -8.12 -24.38 9.61
CA ARG A 250 -7.42 -25.64 9.88
C ARG A 250 -7.07 -25.81 11.35
N PHE A 251 -6.71 -24.72 12.02
CA PHE A 251 -6.38 -24.71 13.46
C PHE A 251 -7.58 -24.38 14.36
N LYS A 252 -8.80 -24.35 13.84
CA LYS A 252 -10.03 -24.01 14.61
C LYS A 252 -9.95 -22.66 15.33
N LEU A 253 -9.20 -21.73 14.75
CA LEU A 253 -9.04 -20.37 15.24
C LEU A 253 -10.13 -19.42 14.72
N ALA A 254 -10.82 -19.81 13.67
CA ALA A 254 -11.93 -19.06 13.08
C ALA A 254 -13.02 -19.98 12.60
N ASP A 255 -14.25 -19.44 12.56
CA ASP A 255 -15.44 -20.13 12.09
C ASP A 255 -15.87 -19.53 10.73
N LYS A 256 -16.65 -20.30 9.98
CA LYS A 256 -17.37 -19.77 8.82
C LYS A 256 -18.53 -18.89 9.30
N PRO A 257 -18.92 -17.86 8.51
CA PRO A 257 -20.14 -17.14 8.80
C PRO A 257 -21.32 -18.11 8.95
N LYS A 258 -22.14 -17.90 9.98
CA LYS A 258 -23.41 -18.63 10.07
C LYS A 258 -24.27 -18.17 8.89
N MET A 259 -24.73 -19.12 8.09
CA MET A 259 -25.72 -18.87 7.04
C MET A 259 -27.05 -18.43 7.65
#